data_b3266f0437992d281ccacf50fb30f1d4
#
_entry.id   b3266f0437992d281ccacf50fb30f1d4
#
_cell.length_a   1.000
_cell.length_b   1.000
_cell.length_c   1.000
_cell.angle_alpha   90.00
_cell.angle_beta   90.00
_cell.angle_gamma   90.00
#
_symmetry.space_group_name_H-M   'P 1'
#
loop_
_entity.id
_entity.type
_entity.pdbx_description
1 polymer ?
#
loop_
_entity_poly.entity_id
_entity_poly.type
_entity_poly.pdbx_seq_one_letter_code
_entity_poly.pdbx_strand_id
1 'polypeptide(L)'
;PKDVKVSEGRANAKYVKFLYVAENPTTAIFEVRPFIFDAVNIAQIRVNEPLKIANIAVELDYSNKDATMETHVMGTIQGAFSKPTNNPDDYIPTQVIAEYIKSLGYEGIRFNSSLHNGGVNLTIFNYEKCEAISSQDFRLENIKLTARAAIGSANYQGDLFFIKDNEPLYLDYENLPFFKASPD
;
A
#
# COMPACT_ATOMS: atom_id res chain seq x y z
N PRO A 1 5.84 -7.78 -21.99
CA PRO A 1 6.72 -8.86 -22.38
C PRO A 1 6.12 -10.20 -21.93
N LYS A 2 6.04 -11.18 -22.86
CA LYS A 2 5.35 -12.47 -22.60
C LYS A 2 6.08 -13.37 -21.59
N ASP A 3 7.33 -13.08 -21.25
CA ASP A 3 8.22 -13.96 -20.47
C ASP A 3 8.64 -13.38 -19.10
N VAL A 4 7.91 -12.40 -18.56
CA VAL A 4 8.22 -11.87 -17.23
C VAL A 4 7.74 -12.88 -16.18
N LYS A 5 8.69 -13.35 -15.36
CA LYS A 5 8.37 -14.12 -14.15
C LYS A 5 7.59 -13.23 -13.21
N VAL A 6 6.32 -13.53 -12.99
CA VAL A 6 5.46 -12.81 -12.06
C VAL A 6 5.65 -13.41 -10.67
N SER A 7 6.07 -12.58 -9.74
CA SER A 7 6.12 -12.93 -8.31
C SER A 7 4.70 -13.00 -7.74
N GLU A 8 4.57 -13.72 -6.65
CA GLU A 8 3.37 -13.69 -5.85
C GLU A 8 3.12 -12.28 -5.27
N GLY A 9 1.87 -11.97 -5.09
CA GLY A 9 1.41 -10.74 -4.50
C GLY A 9 0.17 -10.97 -3.64
N ARG A 10 -0.35 -9.90 -3.13
CA ARG A 10 -1.47 -9.90 -2.18
C ARG A 10 -2.74 -10.59 -2.73
N ALA A 11 -2.99 -10.49 -4.02
CA ALA A 11 -4.16 -11.10 -4.66
C ALA A 11 -3.81 -12.22 -5.65
N ASN A 12 -2.55 -12.40 -6.02
CA ASN A 12 -2.13 -13.39 -7.01
C ASN A 12 -1.11 -14.38 -6.48
N ALA A 13 -1.30 -15.63 -6.79
CA ALA A 13 -0.28 -16.67 -6.63
C ALA A 13 0.87 -16.45 -7.62
N LYS A 14 2.02 -17.05 -7.34
CA LYS A 14 3.17 -17.04 -8.24
C LYS A 14 2.78 -17.46 -9.65
N TYR A 15 3.28 -16.75 -10.65
CA TYR A 15 2.99 -16.91 -12.08
C TYR A 15 1.59 -16.47 -12.55
N VAL A 16 0.68 -16.09 -11.67
CA VAL A 16 -0.62 -15.51 -12.04
C VAL A 16 -0.45 -14.00 -12.25
N LYS A 17 -0.85 -13.52 -13.44
CA LYS A 17 -0.69 -12.12 -13.83
C LYS A 17 -1.95 -11.34 -13.49
N PHE A 18 -1.85 -10.41 -12.55
CA PHE A 18 -2.85 -9.40 -12.28
C PHE A 18 -2.21 -8.01 -12.45
N LEU A 19 -3.03 -7.02 -12.76
CA LEU A 19 -2.59 -5.64 -12.84
C LEU A 19 -2.89 -4.94 -11.51
N TYR A 20 -1.86 -4.42 -10.86
CA TYR A 20 -1.98 -3.60 -9.66
C TYR A 20 -1.88 -2.13 -10.05
N VAL A 21 -2.86 -1.34 -9.66
CA VAL A 21 -2.91 0.09 -9.92
C VAL A 21 -3.38 0.84 -8.66
N ALA A 22 -3.13 2.14 -8.61
CA ALA A 22 -3.63 3.03 -7.57
C ALA A 22 -4.60 4.06 -8.17
N GLU A 23 -5.56 4.56 -7.39
CA GLU A 23 -6.53 5.56 -7.85
C GLU A 23 -5.91 6.93 -8.10
N ASN A 24 -4.70 7.18 -7.56
CA ASN A 24 -4.00 8.44 -7.78
C ASN A 24 -2.48 8.24 -7.81
N PRO A 25 -1.75 9.18 -8.44
CA PRO A 25 -0.30 9.08 -8.59
C PRO A 25 0.45 9.03 -7.26
N THR A 26 0.01 9.76 -6.25
CA THR A 26 0.63 9.77 -4.92
C THR A 26 0.62 8.40 -4.29
N THR A 27 -0.52 7.70 -4.30
CA THR A 27 -0.62 6.33 -3.81
C THR A 27 0.31 5.40 -4.58
N ALA A 28 0.36 5.52 -5.92
CA ALA A 28 1.25 4.71 -6.75
C ALA A 28 2.73 4.92 -6.39
N ILE A 29 3.14 6.15 -6.09
CA ILE A 29 4.51 6.46 -5.64
C ILE A 29 4.80 5.78 -4.30
N PHE A 30 3.88 5.87 -3.33
CA PHE A 30 4.05 5.20 -2.03
C PHE A 30 4.20 3.69 -2.15
N GLU A 31 3.47 3.05 -3.07
CA GLU A 31 3.50 1.59 -3.25
C GLU A 31 4.86 1.06 -3.76
N VAL A 32 5.59 1.85 -4.56
CA VAL A 32 6.92 1.45 -5.04
C VAL A 32 8.03 1.74 -4.04
N ARG A 33 7.73 2.43 -2.92
CA ARG A 33 8.67 2.74 -1.82
C ARG A 33 9.99 3.32 -2.30
N PRO A 34 9.97 4.41 -3.07
CA PRO A 34 11.18 4.99 -3.62
C PRO A 34 12.02 5.64 -2.50
N PHE A 35 13.33 5.76 -2.75
CA PHE A 35 14.22 6.58 -1.93
C PHE A 35 14.25 8.03 -2.42
N ILE A 36 14.79 8.93 -1.59
CA ILE A 36 15.05 10.32 -1.99
C ILE A 36 15.96 10.33 -3.21
N PHE A 37 15.63 11.18 -4.19
CA PHE A 37 16.26 11.32 -5.50
C PHE A 37 15.99 10.20 -6.51
N ASP A 38 15.23 9.16 -6.15
CA ASP A 38 14.77 8.19 -7.13
C ASP A 38 13.85 8.84 -8.17
N ALA A 39 13.93 8.35 -9.39
CA ALA A 39 12.98 8.63 -10.44
C ALA A 39 11.94 7.52 -10.49
N VAL A 40 10.67 7.89 -10.48
CA VAL A 40 9.53 6.98 -10.59
C VAL A 40 8.74 7.33 -11.83
N ASN A 41 8.55 6.37 -12.74
CA ASN A 41 7.68 6.54 -13.89
C ASN A 41 6.27 6.05 -13.54
N ILE A 42 5.28 6.94 -13.65
CA ILE A 42 3.87 6.65 -13.38
C ILE A 42 3.12 6.57 -14.70
N ALA A 43 2.58 5.39 -15.00
CA ALA A 43 1.73 5.18 -16.16
C ALA A 43 0.26 5.42 -15.80
N GLN A 44 -0.44 6.12 -16.69
CA GLN A 44 -1.89 6.23 -16.63
C GLN A 44 -2.52 5.05 -17.35
N ILE A 45 -3.38 4.33 -16.64
CA ILE A 45 -4.06 3.15 -17.15
C ILE A 45 -5.51 3.51 -17.48
N ARG A 46 -5.91 3.23 -18.72
CA ARG A 46 -7.29 3.30 -19.17
C ARG A 46 -7.92 1.93 -19.11
N VAL A 47 -9.13 1.85 -18.57
CA VAL A 47 -9.99 0.66 -18.64
C VAL A 47 -10.87 0.81 -19.89
N ASN A 48 -10.74 -0.11 -20.83
CA ASN A 48 -11.43 -0.05 -22.13
C ASN A 48 -12.86 -0.58 -22.08
N GLU A 49 -13.19 -1.40 -21.06
CA GLU A 49 -14.52 -1.97 -20.85
C GLU A 49 -14.90 -1.89 -19.36
N PRO A 50 -16.19 -1.73 -19.02
CA PRO A 50 -16.63 -1.74 -17.63
C PRO A 50 -16.15 -3.01 -16.90
N LEU A 51 -15.63 -2.83 -15.68
CA LEU A 51 -15.19 -3.93 -14.82
C LEU A 51 -16.10 -4.02 -13.59
N LYS A 52 -16.48 -5.23 -13.22
CA LYS A 52 -17.18 -5.50 -11.95
C LYS A 52 -16.16 -5.65 -10.84
N ILE A 53 -16.01 -4.61 -10.02
CA ILE A 53 -14.99 -4.53 -8.96
C ILE A 53 -15.63 -4.80 -7.58
N ALA A 54 -15.04 -5.72 -6.82
CA ALA A 54 -15.38 -5.91 -5.41
C ALA A 54 -14.75 -4.79 -4.58
N ASN A 55 -15.56 -3.96 -3.96
CA ASN A 55 -15.08 -2.86 -3.13
C ASN A 55 -14.96 -3.29 -1.67
N ILE A 56 -13.74 -3.53 -1.20
CA ILE A 56 -13.44 -3.77 0.22
C ILE A 56 -12.80 -2.55 0.90
N ALA A 57 -12.58 -1.43 0.19
CA ALA A 57 -12.14 -0.15 0.74
C ALA A 57 -13.34 0.67 1.23
N VAL A 58 -14.16 0.09 2.10
CA VAL A 58 -15.33 0.73 2.68
C VAL A 58 -15.00 1.26 4.08
N GLU A 59 -15.62 2.38 4.47
CA GLU A 59 -15.56 2.84 5.84
C GLU A 59 -16.41 1.92 6.72
N LEU A 60 -15.83 1.47 7.82
CA LEU A 60 -16.49 0.63 8.80
C LEU A 60 -16.74 1.43 10.07
N ASP A 61 -18.00 1.56 10.45
CA ASP A 61 -18.39 2.20 11.70
C ASP A 61 -18.36 1.21 12.86
N TYR A 62 -17.28 1.24 13.63
CA TYR A 62 -17.13 0.45 14.86
C TYR A 62 -17.69 1.16 16.09
N SER A 63 -18.13 2.40 16.00
CA SER A 63 -18.72 3.16 17.12
C SER A 63 -20.14 2.71 17.40
N ASN A 64 -20.80 2.10 16.43
CA ASN A 64 -22.11 1.53 16.56
C ASN A 64 -22.04 0.27 17.43
N LYS A 65 -22.75 0.26 18.58
CA LYS A 65 -22.87 -0.91 19.48
C LYS A 65 -23.50 -2.14 18.80
N ASP A 66 -24.16 -1.94 17.67
CA ASP A 66 -24.78 -2.96 16.84
C ASP A 66 -23.88 -3.40 15.67
N ALA A 67 -22.53 -3.23 15.79
CA ALA A 67 -21.60 -3.72 14.79
C ALA A 67 -21.84 -5.20 14.52
N THR A 68 -22.30 -5.52 13.30
CA THR A 68 -22.70 -6.87 12.91
C THR A 68 -21.48 -7.77 12.69
N MET A 69 -21.72 -9.08 12.66
CA MET A 69 -20.68 -10.05 12.26
C MET A 69 -20.08 -9.68 10.88
N GLU A 70 -20.89 -9.14 9.97
CA GLU A 70 -20.46 -8.69 8.66
C GLU A 70 -19.45 -7.55 8.74
N THR A 71 -19.64 -6.58 9.64
CA THR A 71 -18.69 -5.48 9.89
C THR A 71 -17.35 -6.02 10.38
N HIS A 72 -17.36 -6.98 11.30
CA HIS A 72 -16.14 -7.61 11.82
C HIS A 72 -15.41 -8.44 10.75
N VAL A 73 -16.14 -9.21 9.96
CA VAL A 73 -15.57 -9.99 8.86
C VAL A 73 -14.96 -9.06 7.81
N MET A 74 -15.68 -8.01 7.42
CA MET A 74 -15.18 -7.02 6.47
C MET A 74 -13.91 -6.32 6.99
N GLY A 75 -13.89 -5.94 8.26
CA GLY A 75 -12.71 -5.34 8.90
C GLY A 75 -11.50 -6.28 8.91
N THR A 76 -11.73 -7.57 9.14
CA THR A 76 -10.67 -8.58 9.08
C THR A 76 -10.11 -8.71 7.66
N ILE A 77 -10.98 -8.75 6.65
CA ILE A 77 -10.57 -8.80 5.24
C ILE A 77 -9.79 -7.53 4.85
N GLN A 78 -10.31 -6.34 5.19
CA GLN A 78 -9.62 -5.07 4.95
C GLN A 78 -8.23 -5.06 5.62
N GLY A 79 -8.14 -5.47 6.87
CA GLY A 79 -6.90 -5.57 7.61
C GLY A 79 -5.88 -6.48 6.93
N ALA A 80 -6.33 -7.66 6.46
CA ALA A 80 -5.46 -8.59 5.73
C ALA A 80 -4.95 -8.00 4.40
N PHE A 81 -5.81 -7.32 3.63
CA PHE A 81 -5.42 -6.65 2.38
C PHE A 81 -4.55 -5.41 2.60
N SER A 82 -4.64 -4.75 3.75
CA SER A 82 -3.88 -3.53 4.07
C SER A 82 -2.65 -3.78 4.94
N LYS A 83 -2.41 -5.00 5.45
CA LYS A 83 -1.27 -5.31 6.33
C LYS A 83 0.05 -5.26 5.53
N PRO A 84 1.01 -4.39 5.90
CA PRO A 84 2.34 -4.41 5.31
C PRO A 84 3.03 -5.73 5.64
N THR A 85 3.60 -6.41 4.64
CA THR A 85 4.40 -7.62 4.86
C THR A 85 5.50 -7.74 3.83
N ASN A 86 6.60 -8.39 4.22
CA ASN A 86 7.67 -8.82 3.35
C ASN A 86 7.74 -10.36 3.28
N ASN A 87 6.86 -11.07 4.01
CA ASN A 87 6.79 -12.52 3.98
C ASN A 87 5.72 -12.98 2.97
N PRO A 88 6.09 -13.73 1.91
CA PRO A 88 5.15 -14.24 0.92
C PRO A 88 4.02 -15.11 1.51
N ASP A 89 4.28 -15.87 2.57
CA ASP A 89 3.28 -16.73 3.20
C ASP A 89 2.10 -15.93 3.78
N ASP A 90 2.32 -14.68 4.15
CA ASP A 90 1.26 -13.79 4.63
C ASP A 90 0.25 -13.41 3.52
N TYR A 91 0.58 -13.67 2.25
CA TYR A 91 -0.34 -13.43 1.13
C TYR A 91 -1.33 -14.58 0.90
N ILE A 92 -1.09 -15.78 1.43
CA ILE A 92 -1.94 -16.94 1.18
C ILE A 92 -3.41 -16.67 1.52
N PRO A 93 -3.77 -16.11 2.70
CA PRO A 93 -5.17 -15.83 3.02
C PRO A 93 -5.83 -14.87 2.04
N THR A 94 -5.13 -13.80 1.63
CA THR A 94 -5.68 -12.81 0.72
C THR A 94 -5.76 -13.31 -0.72
N GLN A 95 -4.87 -14.20 -1.13
CA GLN A 95 -4.94 -14.90 -2.41
C GLN A 95 -6.18 -15.82 -2.49
N VAL A 96 -6.47 -16.55 -1.40
CA VAL A 96 -7.69 -17.39 -1.33
C VAL A 96 -8.95 -16.53 -1.44
N ILE A 97 -8.99 -15.40 -0.73
CA ILE A 97 -10.11 -14.45 -0.81
C ILE A 97 -10.23 -13.87 -2.22
N ALA A 98 -9.11 -13.53 -2.88
CA ALA A 98 -9.11 -13.01 -4.24
C ALA A 98 -9.66 -14.03 -5.25
N GLU A 99 -9.26 -15.28 -5.15
CA GLU A 99 -9.79 -16.36 -6.00
C GLU A 99 -11.28 -16.61 -5.73
N TYR A 100 -11.71 -16.53 -4.49
CA TYR A 100 -13.14 -16.61 -4.15
C TYR A 100 -13.95 -15.47 -4.77
N ILE A 101 -13.48 -14.22 -4.63
CA ILE A 101 -14.10 -13.04 -5.24
C ILE A 101 -14.19 -13.20 -6.76
N LYS A 102 -13.12 -13.68 -7.38
CA LYS A 102 -13.07 -13.96 -8.81
C LYS A 102 -14.09 -15.05 -9.23
N SER A 103 -14.26 -16.10 -8.41
CA SER A 103 -15.26 -17.14 -8.65
C SER A 103 -16.71 -16.62 -8.62
N LEU A 104 -16.96 -15.51 -7.93
CA LEU A 104 -18.25 -14.82 -7.92
C LEU A 104 -18.47 -13.90 -9.14
N GLY A 105 -17.57 -13.93 -10.12
CA GLY A 105 -17.65 -13.15 -11.35
C GLY A 105 -17.21 -11.69 -11.20
N TYR A 106 -16.46 -11.33 -10.14
CA TYR A 106 -15.78 -10.06 -10.08
C TYR A 106 -14.50 -10.10 -10.92
N GLU A 107 -14.12 -8.95 -11.45
CA GLU A 107 -12.96 -8.78 -12.32
C GLU A 107 -11.81 -8.03 -11.65
N GLY A 108 -11.97 -7.66 -10.40
CA GLY A 108 -10.95 -7.02 -9.59
C GLY A 108 -11.42 -6.71 -8.17
N ILE A 109 -10.48 -6.20 -7.38
CA ILE A 109 -10.68 -5.84 -5.97
C ILE A 109 -10.15 -4.43 -5.74
N ARG A 110 -10.93 -3.59 -5.06
CA ARG A 110 -10.58 -2.27 -4.59
C ARG A 110 -10.33 -2.32 -3.08
N PHE A 111 -9.16 -1.90 -2.61
CA PHE A 111 -8.75 -1.99 -1.20
C PHE A 111 -7.89 -0.80 -0.78
N ASN A 112 -7.82 -0.54 0.53
CA ASN A 112 -7.05 0.57 1.09
C ASN A 112 -5.54 0.30 0.97
N SER A 113 -4.76 1.34 0.65
CA SER A 113 -3.31 1.30 0.72
C SER A 113 -2.86 1.16 2.17
N SER A 114 -1.82 0.35 2.39
CA SER A 114 -1.15 0.25 3.70
C SER A 114 -0.04 1.28 3.88
N LEU A 115 0.36 1.94 2.80
CA LEU A 115 1.51 2.86 2.76
C LEU A 115 1.09 4.32 2.65
N HIS A 116 -0.12 4.58 2.16
CA HIS A 116 -0.65 5.93 1.98
C HIS A 116 -2.01 6.05 2.66
N ASN A 117 -2.08 6.85 3.72
CA ASN A 117 -3.34 7.08 4.43
C ASN A 117 -4.39 7.72 3.50
N GLY A 118 -5.57 7.11 3.42
CA GLY A 118 -6.62 7.51 2.47
C GLY A 118 -6.35 7.11 1.01
N GLY A 119 -5.21 6.49 0.74
CA GLY A 119 -4.90 5.94 -0.58
C GLY A 119 -5.66 4.65 -0.86
N VAL A 120 -5.99 4.42 -2.12
CA VAL A 120 -6.73 3.25 -2.56
C VAL A 120 -6.03 2.60 -3.73
N ASN A 121 -5.97 1.27 -3.66
CA ASN A 121 -5.41 0.40 -4.68
C ASN A 121 -6.50 -0.44 -5.34
N LEU A 122 -6.24 -0.85 -6.57
CA LEU A 122 -7.03 -1.84 -7.28
C LEU A 122 -6.13 -2.96 -7.77
N THR A 123 -6.61 -4.19 -7.66
CA THR A 123 -6.07 -5.33 -8.39
C THR A 123 -7.07 -5.72 -9.46
N ILE A 124 -6.66 -5.75 -10.71
CA ILE A 124 -7.50 -6.10 -11.87
C ILE A 124 -7.06 -7.48 -12.35
N PHE A 125 -7.98 -8.45 -12.37
CA PHE A 125 -7.70 -9.83 -12.71
C PHE A 125 -7.50 -10.02 -14.21
N ASN A 126 -8.31 -9.32 -15.03
CA ASN A 126 -8.20 -9.32 -16.48
C ASN A 126 -7.56 -8.04 -16.99
N TYR A 127 -6.22 -7.99 -16.95
CA TYR A 127 -5.44 -6.83 -17.38
C TYR A 127 -5.55 -6.56 -18.90
N GLU A 128 -6.03 -7.51 -19.71
CA GLU A 128 -6.20 -7.33 -21.15
C GLU A 128 -7.27 -6.28 -21.50
N LYS A 129 -8.18 -5.99 -20.55
CA LYS A 129 -9.15 -4.90 -20.66
C LYS A 129 -8.55 -3.52 -20.35
N CYS A 130 -7.26 -3.45 -20.05
CA CYS A 130 -6.57 -2.24 -19.62
C CYS A 130 -5.45 -1.88 -20.59
N GLU A 131 -5.23 -0.58 -20.78
CA GLU A 131 -4.20 -0.04 -21.65
C GLU A 131 -3.46 1.11 -20.96
N ALA A 132 -2.13 1.10 -21.05
CA ALA A 132 -1.32 2.25 -20.65
C ALA A 132 -1.38 3.31 -21.74
N ILE A 133 -1.99 4.47 -21.46
CA ILE A 133 -2.24 5.53 -22.44
C ILE A 133 -1.21 6.67 -22.39
N SER A 134 -0.56 6.85 -21.27
CA SER A 134 0.50 7.85 -21.06
C SER A 134 1.37 7.45 -19.88
N SER A 135 2.54 8.08 -19.76
CA SER A 135 3.36 7.98 -18.55
C SER A 135 4.06 9.31 -18.28
N GLN A 136 4.41 9.53 -17.02
CA GLN A 136 5.13 10.70 -16.57
C GLN A 136 6.19 10.31 -15.53
N ASP A 137 7.38 10.92 -15.67
CA ASP A 137 8.46 10.76 -14.70
C ASP A 137 8.30 11.74 -13.55
N PHE A 138 8.47 11.23 -12.34
CA PHE A 138 8.51 12.00 -11.10
C PHE A 138 9.87 11.77 -10.44
N ARG A 139 10.49 12.85 -9.98
CA ARG A 139 11.68 12.80 -9.13
C ARG A 139 11.26 13.07 -7.70
N LEU A 140 11.66 12.18 -6.80
CA LEU A 140 11.37 12.34 -5.39
C LEU A 140 12.35 13.34 -4.76
N GLU A 141 11.85 14.48 -4.29
CA GLU A 141 12.68 15.54 -3.72
C GLU A 141 12.81 15.44 -2.20
N ASN A 142 11.72 15.02 -1.52
CA ASN A 142 11.73 14.83 -0.08
C ASN A 142 10.74 13.74 0.37
N ILE A 143 10.99 13.16 1.55
CA ILE A 143 10.10 12.20 2.21
C ILE A 143 9.89 12.64 3.65
N LYS A 144 8.64 12.76 4.09
CA LYS A 144 8.31 12.96 5.50
C LYS A 144 8.04 11.61 6.15
N LEU A 145 8.85 11.24 7.14
CA LEU A 145 8.71 10.00 7.88
C LEU A 145 8.14 10.27 9.28
N THR A 146 7.27 9.36 9.73
CA THR A 146 6.82 9.30 11.11
C THR A 146 7.24 7.97 11.70
N ALA A 147 7.94 7.97 12.81
CA ALA A 147 8.36 6.76 13.48
C ALA A 147 7.80 6.72 14.91
N ARG A 148 7.47 5.52 15.38
CA ARG A 148 7.10 5.25 16.77
C ARG A 148 8.06 4.22 17.34
N ALA A 149 8.40 4.33 18.63
CA ALA A 149 9.19 3.32 19.30
C ALA A 149 8.45 1.96 19.28
N ALA A 150 9.18 0.89 18.98
CA ALA A 150 8.64 -0.44 19.10
C ALA A 150 8.44 -0.78 20.59
N ILE A 151 7.29 -1.38 20.92
CA ILE A 151 7.00 -1.85 22.28
C ILE A 151 8.06 -2.90 22.65
N GLY A 152 8.78 -2.71 23.77
CA GLY A 152 9.83 -3.62 24.23
C GLY A 152 11.26 -3.19 23.91
N SER A 153 11.50 -2.11 23.18
CA SER A 153 12.83 -1.49 23.02
C SER A 153 13.20 -0.56 24.20
N ALA A 154 12.72 -0.87 25.41
CA ALA A 154 13.14 -0.19 26.60
C ALA A 154 14.63 -0.48 26.81
N ASN A 155 15.47 0.51 26.65
CA ASN A 155 16.88 0.69 27.08
C ASN A 155 17.80 1.18 25.98
N TYR A 156 17.35 2.02 25.07
CA TYR A 156 18.29 2.86 24.38
C TYR A 156 18.54 4.12 25.22
N GLN A 157 19.54 4.05 26.10
CA GLN A 157 20.13 5.21 26.77
C GLN A 157 21.13 5.87 25.80
N GLY A 158 20.62 6.58 24.80
CA GLY A 158 21.43 7.44 23.96
C GLY A 158 20.90 8.87 24.08
N ASP A 159 21.78 9.82 24.27
CA ASP A 159 21.47 11.25 24.54
C ASP A 159 20.74 11.98 23.40
N LEU A 160 20.18 11.29 22.41
CA LEU A 160 19.72 11.92 21.16
C LEU A 160 18.22 11.91 20.90
N PHE A 161 17.40 11.11 21.56
CA PHE A 161 15.97 11.09 21.30
C PHE A 161 15.13 10.76 22.52
N PHE A 162 14.57 11.77 23.16
CA PHE A 162 13.49 11.56 24.12
C PHE A 162 12.15 11.48 23.37
N ILE A 163 11.59 10.28 23.29
CA ILE A 163 10.19 10.10 22.93
C ILE A 163 9.40 10.23 24.24
N LYS A 164 8.80 11.38 24.45
CA LYS A 164 7.90 11.62 25.57
C LYS A 164 6.50 11.15 25.16
N ASP A 165 5.96 10.17 25.88
CA ASP A 165 4.54 9.84 25.91
C ASP A 165 3.83 9.60 24.57
N ASN A 166 4.19 8.52 23.85
CA ASN A 166 3.44 8.01 22.67
C ASN A 166 3.18 9.01 21.54
N GLU A 167 3.83 10.15 21.51
CA GLU A 167 3.72 11.08 20.39
C GLU A 167 4.54 10.60 19.20
N PRO A 168 4.03 10.76 17.96
CA PRO A 168 4.76 10.38 16.75
C PRO A 168 6.00 11.26 16.59
N LEU A 169 7.17 10.63 16.37
CA LEU A 169 8.39 11.34 16.03
C LEU A 169 8.31 11.82 14.58
N TYR A 170 8.33 13.11 14.38
CA TYR A 170 8.48 13.74 13.06
C TYR A 170 9.97 13.99 12.81
N LEU A 171 10.55 13.25 11.85
CA LEU A 171 11.91 13.48 11.39
C LEU A 171 11.86 14.55 10.28
N ASP A 172 12.27 15.74 10.60
CA ASP A 172 12.50 16.80 9.63
C ASP A 172 13.97 16.74 9.19
N TYR A 173 14.23 16.15 8.02
CA TYR A 173 15.58 15.96 7.51
C TYR A 173 16.34 17.27 7.26
N GLU A 174 15.64 18.38 7.00
CA GLU A 174 16.27 19.68 6.78
C GLU A 174 16.86 20.27 8.07
N ASN A 175 16.36 19.85 9.23
CA ASN A 175 16.75 20.34 10.54
C ASN A 175 17.52 19.34 11.41
N LEU A 176 17.91 18.16 10.87
CA LEU A 176 18.74 17.23 11.61
C LEU A 176 20.15 17.80 11.81
N PRO A 177 20.67 17.85 13.07
CA PRO A 177 21.96 18.50 13.39
C PRO A 177 23.18 17.85 12.69
N PHE A 178 23.04 16.65 12.15
CA PHE A 178 24.10 15.91 11.47
C PHE A 178 24.28 16.25 9.99
N PHE A 179 23.35 17.01 9.39
CA PHE A 179 23.40 17.38 7.97
C PHE A 179 23.69 18.86 7.71
N LYS A 180 23.99 19.62 8.75
CA LYS A 180 24.56 20.96 8.53
C LYS A 180 26.00 20.78 8.07
N ALA A 181 26.25 20.99 6.77
CA ALA A 181 27.61 21.15 6.27
C ALA A 181 28.34 22.17 7.17
N SER A 182 29.52 21.80 7.65
CA SER A 182 30.39 22.75 8.34
C SER A 182 30.57 23.94 7.40
N PRO A 183 30.37 25.18 7.86
CA PRO A 183 30.79 26.31 7.05
C PRO A 183 32.31 26.24 6.92
N ASP A 184 32.79 26.19 5.68
CA ASP A 184 34.20 26.39 5.35
C ASP A 184 34.69 27.75 5.81
#